data_b094844f212db3dd52d5beeaa2fad8b4
#
_entry.id   b094844f212db3dd52d5beeaa2fad8b4
#
_cell.length_a   1.000
_cell.length_b   1.000
_cell.length_c   1.000
_cell.angle_alpha   90.00
_cell.angle_beta   90.00
_cell.angle_gamma   90.00
#
_symmetry.space_group_name_H-M   'P 1'
#
loop_
_entity.id
_entity.type
_entity.pdbx_description
1 polymer ?
#
loop_
_entity_poly.entity_id
_entity_poly.type
_entity_poly.pdbx_seq_one_letter_code
_entity_poly.pdbx_strand_id
1 'polypeptide(L)'
;MNEWLDDLRTAVAFLTRLPMPHPEGAMHANFVRARRMFPLVGAGIGGAVGLFCLGMRIMGLPDLAAAALALGASAILTGALHEDGLADVADGFGGGRDPAAKLEIMRDSRLGTYGALILMVSFVAKLSALAALPDAVVVQGLIATHALARGVLPMMAASLPYARQDGLAANAGRPDFATAGIAGAFALIIALLSLPWIEALGAALVAAARAIGMALLAQRQIGGQTGDVLGGTEQLGETAILVLLAARLT
;
A
#
# COMPACT_ATOMS: atom_id res chain seq x y z
N MET A 1 17.66 10.04 21.58
CA MET A 1 17.39 9.91 20.13
C MET A 1 15.98 10.37 19.84
N ASN A 2 15.71 10.95 18.68
CA ASN A 2 14.37 11.45 18.36
C ASN A 2 13.48 10.26 17.92
N GLU A 3 12.48 9.90 18.74
CA GLU A 3 11.57 8.77 18.47
C GLU A 3 10.92 8.82 17.09
N TRP A 4 10.61 10.02 16.59
CA TRP A 4 10.03 10.20 15.26
C TRP A 4 10.99 9.80 14.14
N LEU A 5 12.27 10.09 14.30
CA LEU A 5 13.29 9.72 13.32
C LEU A 5 13.54 8.20 13.32
N ASP A 6 13.52 7.57 14.48
CA ASP A 6 13.67 6.12 14.59
C ASP A 6 12.45 5.38 14.03
N ASP A 7 11.23 5.92 14.25
CA ASP A 7 10.01 5.39 13.65
C ASP A 7 10.03 5.54 12.12
N LEU A 8 10.50 6.68 11.61
CA LEU A 8 10.64 6.89 10.16
C LEU A 8 11.63 5.89 9.55
N ARG A 9 12.82 5.72 10.17
CA ARG A 9 13.81 4.73 9.71
C ARG A 9 13.24 3.31 9.69
N THR A 10 12.51 2.93 10.73
CA THR A 10 11.86 1.62 10.83
C THR A 10 10.81 1.44 9.73
N ALA A 11 9.99 2.46 9.48
CA ALA A 11 8.98 2.42 8.43
C ALA A 11 9.61 2.36 7.02
N VAL A 12 10.68 3.13 6.75
CA VAL A 12 11.43 3.06 5.48
C VAL A 12 12.01 1.69 5.27
N ALA A 13 12.67 1.12 6.28
CA ALA A 13 13.26 -0.22 6.20
C ALA A 13 12.22 -1.31 5.94
N PHE A 14 11.01 -1.16 6.47
CA PHE A 14 9.93 -2.12 6.27
C PHE A 14 9.27 -1.99 4.90
N LEU A 15 8.99 -0.76 4.47
CA LEU A 15 8.22 -0.48 3.25
C LEU A 15 9.09 -0.38 1.98
N THR A 16 10.40 -0.40 2.11
CA THR A 16 11.33 -0.27 0.98
C THR A 16 12.52 -1.20 1.11
N ARG A 17 13.24 -1.38 0.00
CA ARG A 17 14.54 -2.09 -0.03
C ARG A 17 15.73 -1.18 0.23
N LEU A 18 15.50 0.06 0.65
CA LEU A 18 16.58 1.00 0.96
C LEU A 18 17.34 0.53 2.21
N PRO A 19 18.66 0.52 2.18
CA PRO A 19 19.47 0.15 3.34
C PRO A 19 19.34 1.22 4.43
N MET A 20 18.74 0.87 5.56
CA MET A 20 18.59 1.77 6.71
C MET A 20 19.39 1.24 7.89
N PRO A 21 20.17 2.09 8.56
CA PRO A 21 20.87 1.68 9.77
C PRO A 21 19.83 1.36 10.87
N HIS A 22 19.88 0.10 11.36
CA HIS A 22 19.02 -0.35 12.45
C HIS A 22 19.81 -0.36 13.77
N PRO A 23 19.25 0.17 14.87
CA PRO A 23 19.74 -0.16 16.20
C PRO A 23 19.50 -1.66 16.45
N GLU A 24 20.53 -2.40 16.80
CA GLU A 24 20.43 -3.82 17.17
C GLU A 24 19.40 -4.01 18.29
N GLY A 25 18.42 -4.90 18.10
CA GLY A 25 17.43 -5.29 19.10
C GLY A 25 16.16 -4.42 19.20
N ALA A 26 16.06 -3.27 18.51
CA ALA A 26 14.93 -2.33 18.66
C ALA A 26 13.79 -2.56 17.65
N MET A 27 13.94 -3.47 16.68
CA MET A 27 13.01 -3.57 15.53
C MET A 27 11.57 -3.92 15.93
N HIS A 28 11.35 -4.79 16.93
CA HIS A 28 10.01 -5.24 17.30
C HIS A 28 9.24 -4.21 18.14
N ALA A 29 9.87 -3.58 19.13
CA ALA A 29 9.21 -2.62 20.01
C ALA A 29 8.85 -1.31 19.30
N ASN A 30 9.67 -0.88 18.34
CA ASN A 30 9.46 0.35 17.59
C ASN A 30 8.50 0.18 16.42
N PHE A 31 8.32 -1.04 15.87
CA PHE A 31 7.53 -1.27 14.66
C PHE A 31 6.05 -0.92 14.84
N VAL A 32 5.46 -1.21 16.01
CA VAL A 32 4.06 -0.85 16.31
C VAL A 32 3.84 0.65 16.14
N ARG A 33 4.69 1.44 16.78
CA ARG A 33 4.61 2.91 16.74
C ARG A 33 5.04 3.49 15.39
N ALA A 34 6.03 2.87 14.73
CA ALA A 34 6.54 3.30 13.43
C ALA A 34 5.48 3.28 12.31
N ARG A 35 4.40 2.53 12.48
CA ARG A 35 3.27 2.52 11.53
C ARG A 35 2.63 3.89 11.34
N ARG A 36 2.75 4.82 12.29
CA ARG A 36 2.31 6.21 12.12
C ARG A 36 3.05 6.94 10.99
N MET A 37 4.25 6.44 10.60
CA MET A 37 5.08 7.00 9.51
C MET A 37 4.75 6.41 8.13
N PHE A 38 3.92 5.40 8.02
CA PHE A 38 3.60 4.74 6.75
C PHE A 38 3.13 5.71 5.66
N PRO A 39 2.25 6.71 5.94
CA PRO A 39 1.86 7.69 4.93
C PRO A 39 3.00 8.58 4.44
N LEU A 40 3.93 8.97 5.33
CA LEU A 40 5.08 9.78 4.95
C LEU A 40 6.04 9.00 4.05
N VAL A 41 6.30 7.74 4.39
CA VAL A 41 7.11 6.86 3.53
C VAL A 41 6.40 6.62 2.20
N GLY A 42 5.08 6.39 2.24
CA GLY A 42 4.25 6.30 1.04
C GLY A 42 4.38 7.54 0.15
N ALA A 43 4.26 8.74 0.72
CA ALA A 43 4.46 10.00 -0.01
C ALA A 43 5.86 10.07 -0.64
N GLY A 44 6.89 9.64 0.08
CA GLY A 44 8.26 9.56 -0.44
C GLY A 44 8.40 8.60 -1.63
N ILE A 45 7.79 7.41 -1.53
CA ILE A 45 7.75 6.42 -2.63
C ILE A 45 7.00 7.02 -3.82
N GLY A 46 5.79 7.55 -3.60
CA GLY A 46 4.97 8.16 -4.66
C GLY A 46 5.67 9.34 -5.34
N GLY A 47 6.35 10.18 -4.56
CA GLY A 47 7.16 11.29 -5.08
C GLY A 47 8.31 10.81 -5.95
N ALA A 48 9.08 9.82 -5.49
CA ALA A 48 10.19 9.26 -6.26
C ALA A 48 9.72 8.60 -7.56
N VAL A 49 8.66 7.79 -7.50
CA VAL A 49 8.07 7.12 -8.66
C VAL A 49 7.46 8.12 -9.64
N GLY A 50 6.78 9.16 -9.12
CA GLY A 50 6.18 10.23 -9.93
C GLY A 50 7.23 11.07 -10.66
N LEU A 51 8.29 11.45 -9.98
CA LEU A 51 9.42 12.17 -10.59
C LEU A 51 10.13 11.30 -11.64
N PHE A 52 10.29 10.00 -11.38
CA PHE A 52 10.84 9.07 -12.36
C PHE A 52 9.94 8.98 -13.60
N CYS A 53 8.62 8.81 -13.42
CA CYS A 53 7.65 8.78 -14.52
C CYS A 53 7.71 10.06 -15.36
N LEU A 54 7.63 11.22 -14.70
CA LEU A 54 7.72 12.52 -15.35
C LEU A 54 9.06 12.71 -16.09
N GLY A 55 10.18 12.30 -15.48
CA GLY A 55 11.50 12.33 -16.12
C GLY A 55 11.55 11.52 -17.41
N MET A 56 10.97 10.31 -17.42
CA MET A 56 10.88 9.48 -18.63
C MET A 56 10.06 10.15 -19.73
N ARG A 57 8.94 10.80 -19.41
CA ARG A 57 8.12 11.55 -20.36
C ARG A 57 8.88 12.75 -20.93
N ILE A 58 9.56 13.53 -20.08
CA ILE A 58 10.39 14.67 -20.51
C ILE A 58 11.51 14.22 -21.44
N MET A 59 12.05 13.01 -21.24
CA MET A 59 13.04 12.41 -22.15
C MET A 59 12.44 11.89 -23.48
N GLY A 60 11.12 12.03 -23.68
CA GLY A 60 10.43 11.68 -24.91
C GLY A 60 9.92 10.24 -24.98
N LEU A 61 9.87 9.51 -23.86
CA LEU A 61 9.23 8.19 -23.86
C LEU A 61 7.71 8.33 -23.98
N PRO A 62 7.04 7.42 -24.71
CA PRO A 62 5.57 7.35 -24.72
C PRO A 62 5.02 7.18 -23.31
N ASP A 63 3.89 7.82 -22.98
CA ASP A 63 3.29 7.81 -21.65
C ASP A 63 3.08 6.42 -21.07
N LEU A 64 2.66 5.49 -21.91
CA LEU A 64 2.46 4.09 -21.51
C LEU A 64 3.78 3.41 -21.09
N ALA A 65 4.87 3.70 -21.82
CA ALA A 65 6.19 3.15 -21.50
C ALA A 65 6.75 3.77 -20.21
N ALA A 66 6.62 5.10 -20.06
CA ALA A 66 7.02 5.81 -18.85
C ALA A 66 6.26 5.30 -17.61
N ALA A 67 4.95 5.09 -17.74
CA ALA A 67 4.10 4.53 -16.69
C ALA A 67 4.50 3.08 -16.34
N ALA A 68 4.76 2.22 -17.34
CA ALA A 68 5.20 0.85 -17.11
C ALA A 68 6.53 0.79 -16.34
N LEU A 69 7.50 1.60 -16.74
CA LEU A 69 8.81 1.69 -16.07
C LEU A 69 8.67 2.25 -14.64
N ALA A 70 7.79 3.22 -14.43
CA ALA A 70 7.53 3.80 -13.12
C ALA A 70 6.90 2.77 -12.16
N LEU A 71 5.92 1.99 -12.61
CA LEU A 71 5.32 0.91 -11.82
C LEU A 71 6.35 -0.19 -11.50
N GLY A 72 7.21 -0.54 -12.47
CA GLY A 72 8.32 -1.47 -12.25
C GLY A 72 9.32 -0.94 -11.22
N ALA A 73 9.68 0.35 -11.29
CA ALA A 73 10.55 1.00 -10.32
C ALA A 73 9.92 1.02 -8.91
N SER A 74 8.60 1.24 -8.80
CA SER A 74 7.86 1.14 -7.53
C SER A 74 7.99 -0.26 -6.93
N ALA A 75 7.73 -1.31 -7.72
CA ALA A 75 7.84 -2.69 -7.27
C ALA A 75 9.27 -3.06 -6.82
N ILE A 76 10.29 -2.61 -7.56
CA ILE A 76 11.70 -2.80 -7.16
C ILE A 76 12.00 -2.08 -5.84
N LEU A 77 11.58 -0.82 -5.71
CA LEU A 77 11.82 0.00 -4.51
C LEU A 77 11.16 -0.60 -3.26
N THR A 78 9.94 -1.13 -3.38
CA THR A 78 9.18 -1.74 -2.28
C THR A 78 9.49 -3.23 -2.10
N GLY A 79 10.17 -3.85 -3.07
CA GLY A 79 10.40 -5.28 -3.11
C GLY A 79 9.15 -6.09 -3.38
N ALA A 80 8.16 -5.49 -4.06
CA ALA A 80 6.85 -6.06 -4.40
C ALA A 80 6.07 -6.60 -3.17
N LEU A 81 6.33 -6.04 -1.97
CA LEU A 81 5.75 -6.51 -0.70
C LEU A 81 4.21 -6.56 -0.71
N HIS A 82 3.60 -5.56 -1.32
CA HIS A 82 2.15 -5.42 -1.30
C HIS A 82 1.49 -6.14 -2.48
N GLU A 83 2.19 -6.23 -3.60
CA GLU A 83 1.79 -7.03 -4.77
C GLU A 83 1.72 -8.52 -4.40
N ASP A 84 2.73 -9.01 -3.68
CA ASP A 84 2.78 -10.38 -3.15
C ASP A 84 1.56 -10.65 -2.26
N GLY A 85 1.29 -9.76 -1.29
CA GLY A 85 0.12 -9.89 -0.42
C GLY A 85 -1.22 -9.86 -1.19
N LEU A 86 -1.32 -9.09 -2.28
CA LEU A 86 -2.53 -9.09 -3.13
C LEU A 86 -2.71 -10.44 -3.82
N ALA A 87 -1.63 -11.03 -4.35
CA ALA A 87 -1.65 -12.34 -4.99
C ALA A 87 -2.05 -13.44 -4.01
N ASP A 88 -1.42 -13.46 -2.82
CA ASP A 88 -1.67 -14.45 -1.78
C ASP A 88 -3.13 -14.41 -1.29
N VAL A 89 -3.67 -13.21 -1.08
CA VAL A 89 -5.09 -13.04 -0.71
C VAL A 89 -6.01 -13.58 -1.82
N ALA A 90 -5.72 -13.27 -3.08
CA ALA A 90 -6.55 -13.75 -4.18
C ALA A 90 -6.51 -15.26 -4.32
N ASP A 91 -5.34 -15.87 -4.22
CA ASP A 91 -5.19 -17.32 -4.30
C ASP A 91 -5.82 -18.01 -3.07
N GLY A 92 -5.60 -17.49 -1.88
CA GLY A 92 -6.18 -18.04 -0.65
C GLY A 92 -7.71 -17.95 -0.63
N PHE A 93 -8.25 -16.77 -0.91
CA PHE A 93 -9.70 -16.54 -0.87
C PHE A 93 -10.44 -17.23 -2.02
N GLY A 94 -9.81 -17.33 -3.20
CA GLY A 94 -10.37 -17.99 -4.37
C GLY A 94 -10.23 -19.52 -4.37
N GLY A 95 -9.13 -20.05 -3.79
CA GLY A 95 -8.79 -21.47 -3.86
C GLY A 95 -9.18 -22.28 -2.62
N GLY A 96 -9.15 -21.68 -1.42
CA GLY A 96 -9.40 -22.40 -0.17
C GLY A 96 -10.89 -22.60 0.12
N ARG A 97 -11.27 -23.78 0.62
CA ARG A 97 -12.67 -24.12 0.95
C ARG A 97 -13.07 -23.63 2.35
N ASP A 98 -12.14 -23.57 3.28
CA ASP A 98 -12.35 -23.15 4.66
C ASP A 98 -11.21 -22.21 5.12
N PRO A 99 -11.33 -21.54 6.26
CA PRO A 99 -10.32 -20.58 6.73
C PRO A 99 -8.92 -21.19 6.85
N ALA A 100 -8.78 -22.43 7.28
CA ALA A 100 -7.49 -23.09 7.47
C ALA A 100 -6.80 -23.32 6.11
N ALA A 101 -7.55 -23.88 5.14
CA ALA A 101 -7.06 -24.09 3.77
C ALA A 101 -6.67 -22.78 3.07
N LYS A 102 -7.44 -21.70 3.30
CA LYS A 102 -7.10 -20.36 2.77
C LYS A 102 -5.78 -19.84 3.33
N LEU A 103 -5.61 -19.93 4.64
CA LEU A 103 -4.36 -19.51 5.30
C LEU A 103 -3.16 -20.38 4.90
N GLU A 104 -3.36 -21.65 4.58
CA GLU A 104 -2.32 -22.53 4.06
C GLU A 104 -1.88 -22.10 2.64
N ILE A 105 -2.86 -21.86 1.75
CA ILE A 105 -2.58 -21.35 0.39
C ILE A 105 -1.82 -20.02 0.45
N MET A 106 -2.21 -19.08 1.31
CA MET A 106 -1.55 -17.78 1.50
C MET A 106 -0.12 -17.88 2.05
N ARG A 107 0.33 -19.05 2.50
CA ARG A 107 1.72 -19.32 2.91
C ARG A 107 2.56 -19.98 1.81
N ASP A 108 1.91 -20.49 0.80
CA ASP A 108 2.60 -21.13 -0.33
C ASP A 108 3.23 -20.05 -1.21
N SER A 109 4.53 -20.12 -1.42
CA SER A 109 5.25 -19.15 -2.25
C SER A 109 4.98 -19.30 -3.77
N ARG A 110 4.15 -20.26 -4.16
CA ARG A 110 3.77 -20.48 -5.55
C ARG A 110 2.60 -19.58 -5.94
N LEU A 111 2.78 -18.82 -7.00
CA LEU A 111 1.72 -18.00 -7.58
C LEU A 111 0.65 -18.89 -8.22
N GLY A 112 -0.59 -18.74 -7.77
CA GLY A 112 -1.74 -19.43 -8.34
C GLY A 112 -2.43 -18.62 -9.44
N THR A 113 -3.51 -19.19 -9.97
CA THR A 113 -4.24 -18.56 -11.08
C THR A 113 -4.96 -17.28 -10.67
N TYR A 114 -5.57 -17.24 -9.48
CA TYR A 114 -6.26 -16.06 -8.99
C TYR A 114 -5.29 -14.92 -8.68
N GLY A 115 -4.13 -15.24 -8.07
CA GLY A 115 -3.06 -14.29 -7.83
C GLY A 115 -2.52 -13.69 -9.11
N ALA A 116 -2.23 -14.53 -10.12
CA ALA A 116 -1.77 -14.06 -11.42
C ALA A 116 -2.80 -13.14 -12.11
N LEU A 117 -4.07 -13.51 -12.09
CA LEU A 117 -5.15 -12.70 -12.70
C LEU A 117 -5.31 -11.34 -12.01
N ILE A 118 -5.34 -11.31 -10.67
CA ILE A 118 -5.53 -10.03 -9.95
C ILE A 118 -4.32 -9.11 -10.11
N LEU A 119 -3.10 -9.64 -10.15
CA LEU A 119 -1.90 -8.86 -10.43
C LEU A 119 -1.95 -8.24 -11.82
N MET A 120 -2.32 -9.01 -12.85
CA MET A 120 -2.48 -8.50 -14.21
C MET A 120 -3.55 -7.40 -14.28
N VAL A 121 -4.73 -7.61 -13.67
CA VAL A 121 -5.80 -6.61 -13.66
C VAL A 121 -5.36 -5.34 -12.94
N SER A 122 -4.75 -5.47 -11.75
CA SER A 122 -4.25 -4.34 -10.98
C SER A 122 -3.17 -3.57 -11.75
N PHE A 123 -2.19 -4.29 -12.34
CA PHE A 123 -1.12 -3.69 -13.12
C PHE A 123 -1.65 -2.93 -14.34
N VAL A 124 -2.52 -3.56 -15.14
CA VAL A 124 -3.11 -2.93 -16.34
C VAL A 124 -3.96 -1.71 -15.97
N ALA A 125 -4.74 -1.77 -14.88
CA ALA A 125 -5.52 -0.64 -14.41
C ALA A 125 -4.63 0.52 -13.96
N LYS A 126 -3.59 0.25 -13.14
CA LYS A 126 -2.60 1.26 -12.73
C LYS A 126 -1.84 1.84 -13.91
N LEU A 127 -1.41 0.99 -14.84
CA LEU A 127 -0.70 1.39 -16.06
C LEU A 127 -1.53 2.35 -16.91
N SER A 128 -2.78 1.98 -17.19
CA SER A 128 -3.70 2.80 -17.96
C SER A 128 -3.99 4.14 -17.26
N ALA A 129 -4.28 4.11 -15.95
CA ALA A 129 -4.57 5.30 -15.18
C ALA A 129 -3.36 6.24 -15.11
N LEU A 130 -2.16 5.70 -14.84
CA LEU A 130 -0.95 6.51 -14.74
C LEU A 130 -0.55 7.12 -16.09
N ALA A 131 -0.69 6.37 -17.19
CA ALA A 131 -0.43 6.88 -18.53
C ALA A 131 -1.39 8.02 -18.94
N ALA A 132 -2.63 8.01 -18.42
CA ALA A 132 -3.62 9.04 -18.70
C ALA A 132 -3.42 10.32 -17.87
N LEU A 133 -2.75 10.26 -16.71
CA LEU A 133 -2.56 11.47 -15.87
C LEU A 133 -1.69 12.51 -16.57
N PRO A 134 -2.11 13.80 -16.59
CA PRO A 134 -1.29 14.89 -17.11
C PRO A 134 0.03 15.08 -16.33
N ASP A 135 1.07 15.55 -17.02
CA ASP A 135 2.38 15.79 -16.41
C ASP A 135 2.33 16.73 -15.19
N ALA A 136 1.42 17.70 -15.23
CA ALA A 136 1.23 18.67 -14.15
C ALA A 136 0.76 18.03 -12.82
N VAL A 137 0.19 16.84 -12.87
CA VAL A 137 -0.42 16.21 -11.67
C VAL A 137 0.12 14.80 -11.37
N VAL A 138 0.97 14.23 -12.24
CA VAL A 138 1.45 12.85 -12.07
C VAL A 138 2.21 12.66 -10.75
N VAL A 139 3.06 13.61 -10.38
CA VAL A 139 3.85 13.53 -9.14
C VAL A 139 2.95 13.67 -7.92
N GLN A 140 2.10 14.68 -7.89
CA GLN A 140 1.17 14.95 -6.79
C GLN A 140 0.14 13.82 -6.64
N GLY A 141 -0.35 13.29 -7.75
CA GLY A 141 -1.26 12.16 -7.79
C GLY A 141 -0.66 10.91 -7.15
N LEU A 142 0.60 10.59 -7.49
CA LEU A 142 1.30 9.45 -6.90
C LEU A 142 1.65 9.68 -5.42
N ILE A 143 2.05 10.88 -5.01
CA ILE A 143 2.26 11.23 -3.60
C ILE A 143 1.00 10.95 -2.78
N ALA A 144 -0.15 11.47 -3.22
CA ALA A 144 -1.42 11.28 -2.53
C ALA A 144 -1.86 9.80 -2.51
N THR A 145 -1.74 9.11 -3.64
CA THR A 145 -2.11 7.70 -3.79
C THR A 145 -1.34 6.82 -2.81
N HIS A 146 -0.01 6.89 -2.83
CA HIS A 146 0.83 6.07 -1.96
C HIS A 146 0.69 6.42 -0.48
N ALA A 147 0.48 7.70 -0.14
CA ALA A 147 0.24 8.14 1.23
C ALA A 147 -1.09 7.60 1.77
N LEU A 148 -2.18 7.73 1.01
CA LEU A 148 -3.51 7.30 1.42
C LEU A 148 -3.61 5.77 1.49
N ALA A 149 -3.06 5.04 0.50
CA ALA A 149 -3.10 3.58 0.48
C ALA A 149 -2.39 2.97 1.70
N ARG A 150 -1.28 3.56 2.15
CA ARG A 150 -0.56 3.13 3.35
C ARG A 150 -1.13 3.69 4.65
N GLY A 151 -1.77 4.86 4.59
CA GLY A 151 -2.33 5.53 5.77
C GLY A 151 -3.52 4.81 6.41
N VAL A 152 -4.27 4.01 5.65
CA VAL A 152 -5.40 3.23 6.17
C VAL A 152 -4.97 1.93 6.85
N LEU A 153 -3.76 1.42 6.57
CA LEU A 153 -3.29 0.13 7.07
C LEU A 153 -3.18 0.05 8.59
N PRO A 154 -2.67 1.07 9.31
CA PRO A 154 -2.61 1.03 10.77
C PRO A 154 -3.99 0.96 11.42
N MET A 155 -5.01 1.63 10.86
CA MET A 155 -6.38 1.56 11.37
C MET A 155 -6.97 0.17 11.16
N MET A 156 -6.76 -0.44 10.01
CA MET A 156 -7.19 -1.81 9.75
C MET A 156 -6.49 -2.80 10.70
N ALA A 157 -5.18 -2.64 10.91
CA ALA A 157 -4.40 -3.47 11.83
C ALA A 157 -4.84 -3.30 13.30
N ALA A 158 -5.26 -2.09 13.71
CA ALA A 158 -5.80 -1.83 15.04
C ALA A 158 -7.20 -2.43 15.25
N SER A 159 -7.99 -2.55 14.19
CA SER A 159 -9.42 -2.92 14.27
C SER A 159 -9.66 -4.42 14.19
N LEU A 160 -8.82 -5.18 13.47
CA LEU A 160 -9.04 -6.60 13.23
C LEU A 160 -8.21 -7.50 14.13
N PRO A 161 -8.73 -8.66 14.58
CA PRO A 161 -7.93 -9.69 15.21
C PRO A 161 -6.94 -10.30 14.20
N TYR A 162 -5.89 -10.94 14.68
CA TYR A 162 -5.02 -11.74 13.83
C TYR A 162 -5.72 -13.03 13.43
N ALA A 163 -5.71 -13.37 12.13
CA ALA A 163 -6.25 -14.64 11.62
C ALA A 163 -5.34 -15.83 11.96
N ARG A 164 -4.06 -15.58 12.23
CA ARG A 164 -3.07 -16.57 12.66
C ARG A 164 -2.13 -15.96 13.71
N GLN A 165 -1.58 -16.80 14.61
CA GLN A 165 -0.69 -16.35 15.70
C GLN A 165 0.79 -16.23 15.29
N ASP A 166 1.11 -16.59 14.05
CA ASP A 166 2.43 -16.57 13.46
C ASP A 166 2.48 -15.65 12.23
N GLY A 167 3.68 -15.31 11.77
CA GLY A 167 3.91 -14.45 10.61
C GLY A 167 4.22 -13.00 10.98
N LEU A 168 4.57 -12.21 9.96
CA LEU A 168 5.05 -10.83 10.13
C LEU A 168 4.06 -9.93 10.87
N ALA A 169 2.77 -10.01 10.56
CA ALA A 169 1.76 -9.16 11.20
C ALA A 169 1.59 -9.49 12.70
N ALA A 170 1.52 -10.76 13.06
CA ALA A 170 1.37 -11.20 14.45
C ALA A 170 2.61 -10.85 15.28
N ASN A 171 3.80 -11.11 14.76
CA ASN A 171 5.06 -10.78 15.41
C ASN A 171 5.27 -9.27 15.54
N ALA A 172 4.70 -8.49 14.63
CA ALA A 172 4.83 -7.04 14.60
C ALA A 172 4.02 -6.31 15.69
N GLY A 173 3.03 -6.96 16.31
CA GLY A 173 2.13 -6.36 17.30
C GLY A 173 1.02 -5.50 16.69
N ARG A 174 -0.03 -5.22 17.48
CA ARG A 174 -1.16 -4.33 17.08
C ARG A 174 -0.86 -2.89 17.45
N PRO A 175 -1.04 -1.93 16.52
CA PRO A 175 -0.99 -0.52 16.87
C PRO A 175 -2.23 -0.16 17.71
N ASP A 176 -2.09 0.85 18.56
CA ASP A 176 -3.23 1.49 19.20
C ASP A 176 -3.97 2.43 18.24
N PHE A 177 -5.17 2.83 18.60
CA PHE A 177 -5.97 3.75 17.79
C PHE A 177 -5.37 5.14 17.66
N ALA A 178 -4.53 5.57 18.63
CA ALA A 178 -3.83 6.85 18.55
C ALA A 178 -2.78 6.83 17.44
N THR A 179 -1.93 5.79 17.40
CA THR A 179 -0.97 5.57 16.32
C THR A 179 -1.66 5.49 14.95
N ALA A 180 -2.77 4.76 14.88
CA ALA A 180 -3.56 4.63 13.65
C ALA A 180 -4.20 5.97 13.22
N GLY A 181 -4.73 6.74 14.17
CA GLY A 181 -5.29 8.07 13.92
C GLY A 181 -4.25 9.07 13.40
N ILE A 182 -3.04 9.05 13.97
CA ILE A 182 -1.92 9.88 13.47
C ILE A 182 -1.58 9.52 12.02
N ALA A 183 -1.51 8.23 11.68
CA ALA A 183 -1.27 7.79 10.30
C ALA A 183 -2.37 8.29 9.36
N GLY A 184 -3.64 8.11 9.73
CA GLY A 184 -4.77 8.61 8.92
C GLY A 184 -4.74 10.13 8.74
N ALA A 185 -4.41 10.89 9.79
CA ALA A 185 -4.27 12.34 9.73
C ALA A 185 -3.13 12.77 8.78
N PHE A 186 -1.95 12.16 8.88
CA PHE A 186 -0.85 12.44 7.95
C PHE A 186 -1.23 12.12 6.50
N ALA A 187 -1.88 10.97 6.24
CA ALA A 187 -2.32 10.61 4.90
C ALA A 187 -3.29 11.65 4.31
N LEU A 188 -4.27 12.09 5.10
CA LEU A 188 -5.25 13.09 4.66
C LEU A 188 -4.59 14.45 4.43
N ILE A 189 -3.72 14.92 5.34
CA ILE A 189 -2.99 16.18 5.18
C ILE A 189 -2.13 16.14 3.91
N ILE A 190 -1.38 15.05 3.67
CA ILE A 190 -0.56 14.89 2.48
C ILE A 190 -1.44 14.95 1.22
N ALA A 191 -2.58 14.27 1.20
CA ALA A 191 -3.49 14.30 0.07
C ALA A 191 -4.05 15.70 -0.20
N LEU A 192 -4.47 16.44 0.85
CA LEU A 192 -4.97 17.80 0.73
C LEU A 192 -3.90 18.83 0.28
N LEU A 193 -2.63 18.57 0.60
CA LEU A 193 -1.51 19.39 0.13
C LEU A 193 -1.08 19.04 -1.30
N SER A 194 -1.39 17.84 -1.78
CA SER A 194 -0.97 17.33 -3.08
C SER A 194 -2.03 17.49 -4.17
N LEU A 195 -3.31 17.49 -3.81
CA LEU A 195 -4.44 17.47 -4.74
C LEU A 195 -5.43 18.59 -4.42
N PRO A 196 -6.25 19.03 -5.39
CA PRO A 196 -7.41 19.84 -5.10
C PRO A 196 -8.29 19.13 -4.04
N TRP A 197 -8.94 19.89 -3.18
CA TRP A 197 -9.61 19.34 -1.99
C TRP A 197 -10.71 18.30 -2.28
N ILE A 198 -11.43 18.45 -3.40
CA ILE A 198 -12.48 17.50 -3.81
C ILE A 198 -11.87 16.15 -4.17
N GLU A 199 -10.80 16.14 -4.96
CA GLU A 199 -10.06 14.96 -5.39
C GLU A 199 -9.37 14.29 -4.20
N ALA A 200 -8.79 15.08 -3.29
CA ALA A 200 -8.17 14.58 -2.06
C ALA A 200 -9.20 13.86 -1.17
N LEU A 201 -10.36 14.45 -0.94
CA LEU A 201 -11.43 13.82 -0.16
C LEU A 201 -12.01 12.60 -0.87
N GLY A 202 -12.21 12.67 -2.18
CA GLY A 202 -12.65 11.54 -2.99
C GLY A 202 -11.68 10.35 -2.91
N ALA A 203 -10.37 10.62 -3.03
CA ALA A 203 -9.32 9.61 -2.89
C ALA A 203 -9.28 9.01 -1.48
N ALA A 204 -9.42 9.85 -0.44
CA ALA A 204 -9.48 9.40 0.95
C ALA A 204 -10.70 8.50 1.22
N LEU A 205 -11.87 8.85 0.67
CA LEU A 205 -13.08 8.03 0.77
C LEU A 205 -12.91 6.68 0.06
N VAL A 206 -12.28 6.66 -1.12
CA VAL A 206 -11.96 5.42 -1.84
C VAL A 206 -11.00 4.55 -1.04
N ALA A 207 -9.93 5.13 -0.48
CA ALA A 207 -9.00 4.40 0.39
C ALA A 207 -9.72 3.78 1.60
N ALA A 208 -10.54 4.55 2.30
CA ALA A 208 -11.31 4.08 3.45
C ALA A 208 -12.33 2.99 3.07
N ALA A 209 -13.08 3.18 1.98
CA ALA A 209 -14.05 2.21 1.51
C ALA A 209 -13.39 0.87 1.14
N ARG A 210 -12.21 0.90 0.49
CA ARG A 210 -11.43 -0.31 0.17
C ARG A 210 -10.91 -1.00 1.41
N ALA A 211 -10.38 -0.25 2.38
CA ALA A 211 -9.92 -0.82 3.64
C ALA A 211 -11.07 -1.49 4.43
N ILE A 212 -12.23 -0.83 4.50
CA ILE A 212 -13.42 -1.40 5.14
C ILE A 212 -13.90 -2.64 4.40
N GLY A 213 -14.01 -2.59 3.06
CA GLY A 213 -14.41 -3.74 2.25
C GLY A 213 -13.50 -4.95 2.43
N MET A 214 -12.18 -4.74 2.40
CA MET A 214 -11.21 -5.81 2.63
C MET A 214 -11.25 -6.31 4.09
N ALA A 215 -11.43 -5.43 5.06
CA ALA A 215 -11.57 -5.81 6.47
C ALA A 215 -12.78 -6.73 6.69
N LEU A 216 -13.94 -6.38 6.13
CA LEU A 216 -15.15 -7.19 6.19
C LEU A 216 -14.97 -8.52 5.45
N LEU A 217 -14.31 -8.51 4.30
CA LEU A 217 -14.03 -9.71 3.52
C LEU A 217 -13.08 -10.63 4.31
N ALA A 218 -11.95 -10.13 4.81
CA ALA A 218 -10.99 -10.90 5.57
C ALA A 218 -11.60 -11.48 6.86
N GLN A 219 -12.41 -10.70 7.56
CA GLN A 219 -13.14 -11.19 8.75
C GLN A 219 -14.05 -12.38 8.41
N ARG A 220 -14.74 -12.34 7.26
CA ARG A 220 -15.62 -13.43 6.80
C ARG A 220 -14.84 -14.64 6.29
N GLN A 221 -13.71 -14.43 5.60
CA GLN A 221 -12.97 -15.46 4.90
C GLN A 221 -12.01 -16.23 5.81
N ILE A 222 -11.34 -15.54 6.72
CA ILE A 222 -10.26 -16.09 7.57
C ILE A 222 -10.36 -15.67 9.05
N GLY A 223 -11.41 -14.95 9.44
CA GLY A 223 -11.62 -14.53 10.82
C GLY A 223 -10.76 -13.34 11.29
N GLY A 224 -10.03 -12.67 10.43
CA GLY A 224 -9.17 -11.54 10.81
C GLY A 224 -8.16 -11.11 9.74
N GLN A 225 -7.03 -10.53 10.18
CA GLN A 225 -6.00 -10.00 9.30
C GLN A 225 -4.74 -10.87 9.25
N THR A 226 -4.01 -10.77 8.14
CA THR A 226 -2.61 -11.18 7.96
C THR A 226 -1.82 -10.04 7.35
N GLY A 227 -0.50 -10.19 7.22
CA GLY A 227 0.33 -9.25 6.45
C GLY A 227 -0.14 -9.12 5.01
N ASP A 228 -0.54 -10.24 4.41
CA ASP A 228 -0.99 -10.34 3.02
C ASP A 228 -2.30 -9.56 2.82
N VAL A 229 -3.23 -9.66 3.77
CA VAL A 229 -4.49 -8.87 3.76
C VAL A 229 -4.21 -7.37 3.81
N LEU A 230 -3.22 -6.94 4.62
CA LEU A 230 -2.81 -5.53 4.65
C LEU A 230 -2.15 -5.12 3.32
N GLY A 231 -1.27 -5.96 2.76
CA GLY A 231 -0.64 -5.73 1.45
C GLY A 231 -1.66 -5.64 0.32
N GLY A 232 -2.58 -6.60 0.25
CA GLY A 232 -3.67 -6.59 -0.74
C GLY A 232 -4.59 -5.36 -0.61
N THR A 233 -4.84 -4.89 0.63
CA THR A 233 -5.59 -3.65 0.88
C THR A 233 -4.88 -2.45 0.30
N GLU A 234 -3.57 -2.36 0.50
CA GLU A 234 -2.73 -1.30 -0.03
C GLU A 234 -2.79 -1.26 -1.56
N GLN A 235 -2.54 -2.38 -2.23
CA GLN A 235 -2.52 -2.48 -3.69
C GLN A 235 -3.88 -2.17 -4.34
N LEU A 236 -4.97 -2.66 -3.75
CA LEU A 236 -6.32 -2.30 -4.20
C LEU A 236 -6.62 -0.82 -3.96
N GLY A 237 -6.07 -0.24 -2.88
CA GLY A 237 -6.15 1.18 -2.58
C GLY A 237 -5.42 2.02 -3.63
N GLU A 238 -4.15 1.71 -3.92
CA GLU A 238 -3.38 2.38 -4.98
C GLU A 238 -4.09 2.32 -6.33
N THR A 239 -4.55 1.13 -6.73
CA THR A 239 -5.24 0.93 -8.00
C THR A 239 -6.50 1.78 -8.10
N ALA A 240 -7.35 1.73 -7.07
CA ALA A 240 -8.63 2.44 -7.11
C ALA A 240 -8.47 3.96 -7.04
N ILE A 241 -7.49 4.46 -6.27
CA ILE A 241 -7.20 5.90 -6.19
C ILE A 241 -6.65 6.39 -7.54
N LEU A 242 -5.68 5.70 -8.15
CA LEU A 242 -5.14 6.10 -9.46
C LEU A 242 -6.22 6.13 -10.54
N VAL A 243 -7.11 5.13 -10.58
CA VAL A 243 -8.23 5.10 -11.53
C VAL A 243 -9.20 6.27 -11.28
N LEU A 244 -9.50 6.60 -10.01
CA LEU A 244 -10.31 7.77 -9.68
C LEU A 244 -9.64 9.07 -10.16
N LEU A 245 -8.35 9.25 -9.87
CA LEU A 245 -7.62 10.46 -10.26
C LEU A 245 -7.53 10.61 -11.78
N ALA A 246 -7.29 9.52 -12.51
CA ALA A 246 -7.32 9.53 -13.96
C ALA A 246 -8.71 9.95 -14.50
N ALA A 247 -9.78 9.44 -13.92
CA ALA A 247 -11.14 9.81 -14.35
C ALA A 247 -11.57 11.23 -13.98
N ARG A 248 -10.85 11.91 -13.07
CA ARG A 248 -11.21 13.25 -12.57
C ARG A 248 -10.30 14.36 -13.02
N LEU A 249 -9.04 14.04 -13.38
CA LEU A 249 -8.00 15.03 -13.68
C LEU A 249 -7.53 14.99 -15.15
N THR A 250 -8.08 14.07 -15.95
CA THR A 250 -7.98 14.04 -17.41
C THR A 250 -9.21 14.67 -18.05
#